data_8bfb39c7cdfaa4fc0ef4cd9a674a2416
#
_entry.id   8bfb39c7cdfaa4fc0ef4cd9a674a2416
#
_cell.length_a   1.000
_cell.length_b   1.000
_cell.length_c   1.000
_cell.angle_alpha   90.00
_cell.angle_beta   90.00
_cell.angle_gamma   90.00
#
_symmetry.space_group_name_H-M   'P 1'
#
loop_
_entity.id
_entity.type
_entity.pdbx_description
1 polymer ?
#
loop_
_entity_poly.entity_id
_entity_poly.type
_entity_poly.pdbx_seq_one_letter_code
_entity_poly.pdbx_strand_id
1 'polypeptide(L)'
;FILEILKRVNNQKKNFDIEIIVSDDGSTDGTKKILEENKVLYDDLINSNVNLGKGSAIKKAMEKINGDYVLVQDADLEYNPNDFAKLFEPAMNCNADIVYGSRFIGGNYVRLHFFWHYLANKILTLFSNIFTNLNMTDMETGYKLIRTSALKSINIEEKSFGIEPEITVKLAKKKLIFYEVPISYEGRSYEEGKKIRLKDAFSAVFCILKYSIFK
;
A
#
# COMPACT_ATOMS: atom_id res chain seq x y z
N PHE A 1 10.75 3.57 -14.11
CA PHE A 1 10.49 3.17 -12.69
C PHE A 1 10.22 1.65 -12.58
N ILE A 2 9.29 1.07 -13.38
CA ILE A 2 8.83 -0.32 -13.22
C ILE A 2 9.98 -1.35 -13.23
N LEU A 3 10.93 -1.26 -14.14
CA LEU A 3 12.05 -2.19 -14.22
C LEU A 3 12.93 -2.13 -12.96
N GLU A 4 13.17 -0.93 -12.44
CA GLU A 4 14.02 -0.73 -11.26
C GLU A 4 13.34 -1.29 -10.01
N ILE A 5 12.05 -1.02 -9.80
CA ILE A 5 11.35 -1.54 -8.63
C ILE A 5 11.23 -3.06 -8.68
N LEU A 6 10.99 -3.66 -9.85
CA LEU A 6 10.97 -5.11 -10.01
C LEU A 6 12.31 -5.76 -9.65
N LYS A 7 13.42 -5.17 -10.09
CA LYS A 7 14.75 -5.65 -9.70
C LYS A 7 14.97 -5.58 -8.19
N ARG A 8 14.57 -4.45 -7.55
CA ARG A 8 14.71 -4.27 -6.10
C ARG A 8 13.85 -5.27 -5.32
N VAL A 9 12.60 -5.49 -5.74
CA VAL A 9 11.70 -6.46 -5.10
C VAL A 9 12.21 -7.89 -5.33
N ASN A 10 12.58 -8.24 -6.58
CA ASN A 10 13.11 -9.57 -6.89
C ASN A 10 14.41 -9.89 -6.11
N ASN A 11 15.23 -8.88 -5.83
CA ASN A 11 16.43 -9.07 -4.99
C ASN A 11 16.08 -9.47 -3.54
N GLN A 12 14.88 -9.14 -3.04
CA GLN A 12 14.42 -9.55 -1.71
C GLN A 12 14.10 -11.04 -1.63
N LYS A 13 13.93 -11.75 -2.76
CA LYS A 13 13.81 -13.22 -2.81
C LYS A 13 15.01 -13.96 -2.19
N LYS A 14 16.14 -13.26 -2.00
CA LYS A 14 17.31 -13.81 -1.29
C LYS A 14 17.06 -13.94 0.22
N ASN A 15 16.17 -13.13 0.77
CA ASN A 15 15.92 -13.01 2.20
C ASN A 15 14.56 -13.58 2.60
N PHE A 16 13.61 -13.62 1.66
CA PHE A 16 12.21 -13.97 1.90
C PHE A 16 11.70 -14.88 0.78
N ASP A 17 10.79 -15.78 1.10
CA ASP A 17 9.99 -16.50 0.11
C ASP A 17 8.88 -15.56 -0.39
N ILE A 18 9.07 -14.96 -1.56
CA ILE A 18 8.20 -13.92 -2.12
C ILE A 18 7.66 -14.37 -3.48
N GLU A 19 6.34 -14.36 -3.61
CA GLU A 19 5.62 -14.38 -4.88
C GLU A 19 5.39 -12.92 -5.35
N ILE A 20 5.82 -12.60 -6.56
CA ILE A 20 5.70 -11.26 -7.15
C ILE A 20 4.59 -11.28 -8.19
N ILE A 21 3.45 -10.67 -7.88
CA ILE A 21 2.32 -10.52 -8.78
C ILE A 21 2.28 -9.07 -9.28
N VAL A 22 2.47 -8.87 -10.57
CA VAL A 22 2.37 -7.54 -11.20
C VAL A 22 0.94 -7.33 -11.69
N SER A 23 0.31 -6.23 -11.28
CA SER A 23 -1.01 -5.84 -11.79
C SER A 23 -0.90 -4.51 -12.54
N ASP A 24 -0.91 -4.58 -13.88
CA ASP A 24 -0.90 -3.42 -14.77
C ASP A 24 -2.33 -2.93 -15.03
N ASP A 25 -2.62 -1.72 -14.59
CA ASP A 25 -3.95 -1.10 -14.72
C ASP A 25 -4.10 -0.31 -16.02
N GLY A 26 -3.71 -0.93 -17.13
CA GLY A 26 -3.89 -0.36 -18.47
C GLY A 26 -2.87 0.72 -18.82
N SER A 27 -1.61 0.50 -18.51
CA SER A 27 -0.52 1.43 -18.87
C SER A 27 -0.39 1.64 -20.38
N THR A 28 -0.10 2.90 -20.78
CA THR A 28 0.07 3.35 -22.18
C THR A 28 1.45 3.90 -22.48
N ASP A 29 2.37 3.88 -21.51
CA ASP A 29 3.69 4.51 -21.53
C ASP A 29 4.86 3.54 -21.79
N GLY A 30 4.58 2.39 -22.40
CA GLY A 30 5.59 1.36 -22.67
C GLY A 30 5.84 0.38 -21.52
N THR A 31 5.16 0.52 -20.37
CA THR A 31 5.27 -0.40 -19.22
C THR A 31 5.03 -1.86 -19.65
N LYS A 32 4.02 -2.13 -20.48
CA LYS A 32 3.70 -3.48 -20.96
C LYS A 32 4.88 -4.14 -21.68
N LYS A 33 5.55 -3.42 -22.57
CA LYS A 33 6.73 -3.92 -23.27
C LYS A 33 7.87 -4.27 -22.32
N ILE A 34 8.12 -3.41 -21.32
CA ILE A 34 9.15 -3.65 -20.30
C ILE A 34 8.83 -4.92 -19.51
N LEU A 35 7.57 -5.14 -19.13
CA LEU A 35 7.13 -6.33 -18.41
C LEU A 35 7.31 -7.59 -19.27
N GLU A 36 6.92 -7.56 -20.53
CA GLU A 36 7.08 -8.68 -21.48
C GLU A 36 8.56 -9.08 -21.68
N GLU A 37 9.46 -8.12 -21.73
CA GLU A 37 10.90 -8.33 -21.90
C GLU A 37 11.59 -8.81 -20.61
N ASN A 38 10.97 -8.67 -19.44
CA ASN A 38 11.58 -8.94 -18.12
C ASN A 38 10.76 -9.94 -17.27
N LYS A 39 10.15 -10.94 -17.88
CA LYS A 39 9.30 -11.95 -17.20
C LYS A 39 9.98 -12.71 -16.06
N VAL A 40 11.29 -12.79 -16.07
CA VAL A 40 12.07 -13.46 -15.00
C VAL A 40 12.06 -12.72 -13.66
N LEU A 41 11.57 -11.46 -13.62
CA LEU A 41 11.55 -10.63 -12.43
C LEU A 41 10.25 -10.73 -11.62
N TYR A 42 9.23 -11.43 -12.11
CA TYR A 42 7.95 -11.62 -11.43
C TYR A 42 7.37 -13.01 -11.73
N ASP A 43 6.42 -13.43 -10.91
CA ASP A 43 5.84 -14.78 -11.00
C ASP A 43 4.51 -14.79 -11.78
N ASP A 44 3.69 -13.73 -11.66
CA ASP A 44 2.43 -13.60 -12.41
C ASP A 44 2.21 -12.15 -12.89
N LEU A 45 1.48 -11.99 -14.00
CA LEU A 45 1.15 -10.71 -14.60
C LEU A 45 -0.34 -10.61 -14.92
N ILE A 46 -0.99 -9.60 -14.38
CA ILE A 46 -2.39 -9.28 -14.64
C ILE A 46 -2.43 -7.98 -15.45
N ASN A 47 -2.91 -8.08 -16.68
CA ASN A 47 -3.06 -6.93 -17.58
C ASN A 47 -4.52 -6.47 -17.64
N SER A 48 -4.76 -5.19 -17.44
CA SER A 48 -6.04 -4.55 -17.72
C SER A 48 -5.99 -3.80 -19.04
N ASN A 49 -7.10 -3.79 -19.78
CA ASN A 49 -7.22 -3.01 -21.02
C ASN A 49 -7.60 -1.55 -20.75
N VAL A 50 -8.13 -1.28 -19.56
CA VAL A 50 -8.64 0.04 -19.16
C VAL A 50 -8.11 0.36 -17.78
N ASN A 51 -7.69 1.62 -17.58
CA ASN A 51 -7.31 2.12 -16.27
C ASN A 51 -8.56 2.30 -15.40
N LEU A 52 -8.65 1.52 -14.33
CA LEU A 52 -9.75 1.53 -13.35
C LEU A 52 -9.32 2.04 -11.97
N GLY A 53 -8.02 2.24 -11.77
CA GLY A 53 -7.40 2.74 -10.54
C GLY A 53 -6.80 1.67 -9.65
N LYS A 54 -5.96 2.12 -8.71
CA LYS A 54 -5.14 1.29 -7.80
C LYS A 54 -5.96 0.20 -7.09
N GLY A 55 -7.12 0.55 -6.55
CA GLY A 55 -7.98 -0.41 -5.84
C GLY A 55 -8.47 -1.54 -6.74
N SER A 56 -8.79 -1.25 -8.01
CA SER A 56 -9.17 -2.27 -8.97
C SER A 56 -8.01 -3.19 -9.34
N ALA A 57 -6.79 -2.66 -9.46
CA ALA A 57 -5.59 -3.43 -9.71
C ALA A 57 -5.28 -4.39 -8.55
N ILE A 58 -5.35 -3.90 -7.31
CA ILE A 58 -5.16 -4.71 -6.10
C ILE A 58 -6.22 -5.80 -6.01
N LYS A 59 -7.50 -5.46 -6.24
CA LYS A 59 -8.60 -6.44 -6.18
C LYS A 59 -8.39 -7.60 -7.16
N LYS A 60 -7.94 -7.33 -8.38
CA LYS A 60 -7.61 -8.38 -9.37
C LYS A 60 -6.42 -9.23 -8.91
N ALA A 61 -5.40 -8.60 -8.34
CA ALA A 61 -4.23 -9.31 -7.82
C ALA A 61 -4.61 -10.27 -6.67
N MET A 62 -5.59 -9.90 -5.83
CA MET A 62 -6.04 -10.73 -4.71
C MET A 62 -6.53 -12.13 -5.14
N GLU A 63 -7.00 -12.30 -6.36
CA GLU A 63 -7.46 -13.58 -6.88
C GLU A 63 -6.31 -14.57 -7.12
N LYS A 64 -5.09 -14.08 -7.23
CA LYS A 64 -3.88 -14.84 -7.53
C LYS A 64 -2.98 -15.11 -6.32
N ILE A 65 -3.25 -14.47 -5.18
CA ILE A 65 -2.40 -14.53 -3.99
C ILE A 65 -2.41 -15.92 -3.36
N ASN A 66 -1.21 -16.50 -3.20
CA ASN A 66 -1.00 -17.77 -2.52
C ASN A 66 -0.25 -17.62 -1.18
N GLY A 67 0.54 -16.57 -1.00
CA GLY A 67 1.35 -16.33 0.20
C GLY A 67 0.52 -16.06 1.47
N ASP A 68 1.14 -16.24 2.65
CA ASP A 68 0.51 -16.02 3.96
C ASP A 68 0.22 -14.54 4.25
N TYR A 69 1.04 -13.66 3.70
CA TYR A 69 0.91 -12.21 3.81
C TYR A 69 0.96 -11.55 2.45
N VAL A 70 0.34 -10.40 2.36
CA VAL A 70 0.32 -9.54 1.16
C VAL A 70 0.90 -8.18 1.50
N LEU A 71 1.85 -7.73 0.69
CA LEU A 71 2.38 -6.37 0.72
C LEU A 71 2.16 -5.72 -0.64
N VAL A 72 1.52 -4.55 -0.64
CA VAL A 72 1.37 -3.75 -1.87
C VAL A 72 2.61 -2.90 -2.09
N GLN A 73 3.25 -3.06 -3.24
CA GLN A 73 4.38 -2.26 -3.68
C GLN A 73 3.97 -1.36 -4.85
N ASP A 74 3.97 -0.05 -4.63
CA ASP A 74 3.77 0.92 -5.70
C ASP A 74 5.00 0.97 -6.62
N ALA A 75 4.79 1.16 -7.92
CA ALA A 75 5.85 1.10 -8.94
C ALA A 75 6.63 2.43 -9.12
N ASP A 76 6.49 3.37 -8.19
CA ASP A 76 6.97 4.75 -8.32
C ASP A 76 8.29 5.07 -7.61
N LEU A 77 8.92 4.07 -6.99
CA LEU A 77 10.17 4.16 -6.23
C LEU A 77 10.10 5.00 -4.94
N GLU A 78 8.91 5.46 -4.52
CA GLU A 78 8.77 6.22 -3.28
C GLU A 78 9.02 5.36 -2.04
N TYR A 79 8.68 4.07 -2.11
CA TYR A 79 8.90 3.08 -1.05
C TYR A 79 10.10 2.17 -1.36
N ASN A 80 10.85 1.81 -0.33
CA ASN A 80 12.07 1.03 -0.47
C ASN A 80 11.85 -0.45 -0.07
N PRO A 81 12.03 -1.43 -0.98
CA PRO A 81 11.91 -2.85 -0.65
C PRO A 81 12.89 -3.35 0.44
N ASN A 82 13.95 -2.62 0.75
CA ASN A 82 14.82 -2.95 1.88
C ASN A 82 14.11 -2.83 3.25
N ASP A 83 12.97 -2.13 3.30
CA ASP A 83 12.15 -2.04 4.52
C ASP A 83 11.24 -3.26 4.73
N PHE A 84 11.21 -4.24 3.81
CA PHE A 84 10.41 -5.47 3.98
C PHE A 84 10.73 -6.18 5.29
N ALA A 85 12.01 -6.27 5.68
CA ALA A 85 12.40 -6.88 6.94
C ALA A 85 11.71 -6.24 8.16
N LYS A 86 11.60 -4.91 8.19
CA LYS A 86 10.93 -4.18 9.27
C LYS A 86 9.43 -4.49 9.34
N LEU A 87 8.78 -4.66 8.17
CA LEU A 87 7.36 -5.00 8.09
C LEU A 87 7.11 -6.45 8.52
N PHE A 88 7.99 -7.38 8.12
CA PHE A 88 7.86 -8.79 8.47
C PHE A 88 8.18 -9.08 9.94
N GLU A 89 9.02 -8.28 10.58
CA GLU A 89 9.45 -8.53 11.96
C GLU A 89 8.27 -8.64 12.95
N PRO A 90 7.29 -7.72 13.03
CA PRO A 90 6.13 -7.90 13.89
C PRO A 90 5.20 -9.05 13.46
N ALA A 91 5.11 -9.33 12.16
CA ALA A 91 4.32 -10.45 11.66
C ALA A 91 4.87 -11.78 12.16
N MET A 92 6.19 -11.96 12.17
CA MET A 92 6.86 -13.19 12.60
C MET A 92 6.99 -13.29 14.11
N ASN A 93 7.36 -12.20 14.80
CA ASN A 93 7.71 -12.24 16.22
C ASN A 93 6.53 -11.95 17.16
N CYS A 94 5.53 -11.19 16.68
CA CYS A 94 4.38 -10.76 17.48
C CYS A 94 3.04 -11.30 16.94
N ASN A 95 3.09 -12.19 15.93
CA ASN A 95 1.90 -12.72 15.26
C ASN A 95 0.93 -11.61 14.78
N ALA A 96 1.50 -10.48 14.30
CA ALA A 96 0.69 -9.39 13.79
C ALA A 96 -0.10 -9.84 12.55
N ASP A 97 -1.37 -9.45 12.48
CA ASP A 97 -2.19 -9.67 11.29
C ASP A 97 -1.98 -8.57 10.26
N ILE A 98 -1.63 -7.36 10.74
CA ILE A 98 -1.47 -6.17 9.93
C ILE A 98 -0.28 -5.36 10.45
N VAL A 99 0.62 -4.97 9.54
CA VAL A 99 1.75 -4.09 9.87
C VAL A 99 1.78 -2.93 8.89
N TYR A 100 1.66 -1.71 9.41
CA TYR A 100 1.76 -0.49 8.61
C TYR A 100 3.18 0.07 8.66
N GLY A 101 3.70 0.44 7.50
CA GLY A 101 4.95 1.19 7.40
C GLY A 101 4.69 2.69 7.49
N SER A 102 4.97 3.32 8.63
CA SER A 102 4.78 4.75 8.82
C SER A 102 5.94 5.57 8.29
N ARG A 103 5.61 6.62 7.56
CA ARG A 103 6.55 7.65 7.10
C ARG A 103 6.86 8.69 8.19
N PHE A 104 6.14 8.65 9.33
CA PHE A 104 6.14 9.68 10.37
C PHE A 104 6.60 9.18 11.75
N ILE A 105 6.79 7.89 11.94
CA ILE A 105 7.51 7.35 13.11
C ILE A 105 9.00 7.56 12.85
N GLY A 106 9.73 8.05 13.83
CA GLY A 106 11.15 8.33 13.73
C GLY A 106 11.96 7.13 13.22
N GLY A 107 12.79 7.37 12.23
CA GLY A 107 13.76 6.46 11.64
C GLY A 107 15.14 7.12 11.62
N ASN A 108 16.13 6.50 10.94
CA ASN A 108 17.47 7.05 10.85
C ASN A 108 17.51 8.43 10.16
N TYR A 109 16.68 8.65 9.14
CA TYR A 109 16.51 9.92 8.44
C TYR A 109 15.15 9.94 7.73
N VAL A 110 14.57 11.15 7.58
CA VAL A 110 13.30 11.38 6.91
C VAL A 110 13.48 12.51 5.91
N ARG A 111 13.09 12.30 4.66
CA ARG A 111 13.04 13.40 3.67
C ARG A 111 11.94 14.38 4.07
N LEU A 112 12.29 15.64 4.27
CA LEU A 112 11.31 16.68 4.57
C LEU A 112 10.51 17.01 3.31
N HIS A 113 9.20 16.97 3.44
CA HIS A 113 8.25 17.24 2.36
C HIS A 113 7.42 18.49 2.61
N PHE A 114 6.46 18.73 1.73
CA PHE A 114 5.55 19.86 1.84
C PHE A 114 4.75 19.81 3.15
N PHE A 115 4.82 20.84 3.94
CA PHE A 115 4.12 20.97 5.23
C PHE A 115 2.62 20.71 5.12
N TRP A 116 1.97 21.24 4.09
CA TRP A 116 0.52 21.08 3.91
C TRP A 116 0.10 19.64 3.60
N HIS A 117 0.94 18.86 2.90
CA HIS A 117 0.69 17.43 2.69
C HIS A 117 0.84 16.63 3.98
N TYR A 118 1.85 16.98 4.78
CA TYR A 118 2.03 16.39 6.10
C TYR A 118 0.82 16.67 6.99
N LEU A 119 0.38 17.93 7.06
CA LEU A 119 -0.77 18.34 7.87
C LEU A 119 -2.06 17.65 7.41
N ALA A 120 -2.32 17.61 6.10
CA ALA A 120 -3.48 16.91 5.54
C ALA A 120 -3.48 15.41 5.92
N ASN A 121 -2.33 14.73 5.80
CA ASN A 121 -2.20 13.34 6.21
C ASN A 121 -2.46 13.15 7.70
N LYS A 122 -1.92 14.03 8.56
CA LYS A 122 -2.16 13.97 10.01
C LYS A 122 -3.64 14.16 10.37
N ILE A 123 -4.34 15.07 9.68
CA ILE A 123 -5.78 15.27 9.88
C ILE A 123 -6.57 14.03 9.45
N LEU A 124 -6.27 13.46 8.29
CA LEU A 124 -6.93 12.23 7.80
C LEU A 124 -6.67 11.04 8.74
N THR A 125 -5.43 10.89 9.19
CA THR A 125 -5.06 9.83 10.14
C THR A 125 -5.77 10.00 11.49
N LEU A 126 -5.81 11.24 12.03
CA LEU A 126 -6.57 11.53 13.26
C LEU A 126 -8.05 11.19 13.09
N PHE A 127 -8.64 11.58 11.96
CA PHE A 127 -10.04 11.27 11.66
C PHE A 127 -10.27 9.77 11.57
N SER A 128 -9.39 9.04 10.88
CA SER A 128 -9.43 7.57 10.85
C SER A 128 -9.34 6.95 12.24
N ASN A 129 -8.40 7.41 13.07
CA ASN A 129 -8.19 6.91 14.44
C ASN A 129 -9.45 7.06 15.32
N ILE A 130 -10.17 8.18 15.19
CA ILE A 130 -11.44 8.41 15.92
C ILE A 130 -12.47 7.34 15.56
N PHE A 131 -12.59 6.98 14.27
CA PHE A 131 -13.61 6.04 13.81
C PHE A 131 -13.19 4.57 13.92
N THR A 132 -11.90 4.27 13.95
CA THR A 132 -11.37 2.90 14.02
C THR A 132 -10.94 2.50 15.42
N ASN A 133 -10.80 3.46 16.34
CA ASN A 133 -10.19 3.29 17.66
C ASN A 133 -8.77 2.72 17.62
N LEU A 134 -8.02 3.06 16.55
CA LEU A 134 -6.59 2.76 16.41
C LEU A 134 -5.78 4.03 16.71
N ASN A 135 -4.52 3.88 17.07
CA ASN A 135 -3.61 5.00 17.33
C ASN A 135 -2.48 5.08 16.28
N MET A 136 -2.85 4.93 15.00
CA MET A 136 -1.91 5.00 13.88
C MET A 136 -1.30 6.40 13.73
N THR A 137 -0.10 6.45 13.17
CA THR A 137 0.57 7.71 12.82
C THR A 137 0.47 8.03 11.32
N ASP A 138 0.18 7.03 10.46
CA ASP A 138 0.14 7.17 9.00
C ASP A 138 -0.87 6.21 8.33
N MET A 139 -2.16 6.59 8.29
CA MET A 139 -3.20 5.79 7.66
C MET A 139 -3.03 5.68 6.14
N GLU A 140 -2.56 6.74 5.48
CA GLU A 140 -2.42 6.85 4.02
C GLU A 140 -1.16 6.17 3.45
N THR A 141 -0.38 5.47 4.29
CA THR A 141 0.80 4.74 3.80
C THR A 141 0.41 3.69 2.76
N GLY A 142 1.21 3.56 1.69
CA GLY A 142 1.08 2.45 0.73
C GLY A 142 1.62 1.13 1.27
N TYR A 143 2.57 1.17 2.21
CA TYR A 143 3.14 -0.03 2.80
C TYR A 143 2.26 -0.58 3.92
N LYS A 144 1.40 -1.50 3.55
CA LYS A 144 0.56 -2.28 4.45
C LYS A 144 0.84 -3.76 4.21
N LEU A 145 1.54 -4.42 5.14
CA LEU A 145 1.66 -5.86 5.17
C LEU A 145 0.42 -6.42 5.86
N ILE A 146 -0.34 -7.27 5.19
CA ILE A 146 -1.62 -7.76 5.68
C ILE A 146 -1.65 -9.28 5.54
N ARG A 147 -2.01 -10.00 6.61
CA ARG A 147 -2.25 -11.44 6.54
C ARG A 147 -3.30 -11.75 5.47
N THR A 148 -3.02 -12.67 4.58
CA THR A 148 -3.87 -12.99 3.41
C THR A 148 -5.29 -13.35 3.83
N SER A 149 -5.46 -14.12 4.91
CA SER A 149 -6.79 -14.47 5.44
C SER A 149 -7.56 -13.23 5.92
N ALA A 150 -6.89 -12.25 6.54
CA ALA A 150 -7.50 -10.99 6.96
C ALA A 150 -7.93 -10.17 5.73
N LEU A 151 -7.05 -10.02 4.73
CA LEU A 151 -7.36 -9.28 3.50
C LEU A 151 -8.52 -9.93 2.73
N LYS A 152 -8.51 -11.25 2.57
CA LYS A 152 -9.60 -12.01 1.90
C LYS A 152 -10.93 -12.00 2.68
N SER A 153 -10.93 -11.61 3.95
CA SER A 153 -12.13 -11.52 4.78
C SER A 153 -12.93 -10.23 4.57
N ILE A 154 -12.43 -9.29 3.79
CA ILE A 154 -13.11 -8.04 3.42
C ILE A 154 -13.37 -7.99 1.92
N ASN A 155 -14.47 -7.33 1.52
CA ASN A 155 -14.73 -7.03 0.11
C ASN A 155 -14.23 -5.61 -0.20
N ILE A 156 -13.29 -5.47 -1.12
CA ILE A 156 -12.78 -4.18 -1.60
C ILE A 156 -13.73 -3.62 -2.66
N GLU A 157 -14.22 -2.41 -2.44
CA GLU A 157 -15.18 -1.71 -3.30
C GLU A 157 -14.56 -0.49 -3.99
N GLU A 158 -13.63 0.19 -3.32
CA GLU A 158 -12.99 1.39 -3.84
C GLU A 158 -12.04 1.05 -4.99
N LYS A 159 -12.17 1.82 -6.08
CA LYS A 159 -11.40 1.57 -7.31
C LYS A 159 -10.08 2.33 -7.35
N SER A 160 -9.99 3.47 -6.64
CA SER A 160 -8.85 4.38 -6.69
C SER A 160 -8.21 4.56 -5.29
N PHE A 161 -7.78 5.76 -4.93
CA PHE A 161 -7.09 6.10 -3.68
C PHE A 161 -7.94 5.96 -2.39
N GLY A 162 -9.23 5.73 -2.49
CA GLY A 162 -10.07 5.37 -1.34
C GLY A 162 -9.79 3.99 -0.75
N ILE A 163 -8.92 3.20 -1.38
CA ILE A 163 -8.59 1.84 -0.93
C ILE A 163 -7.85 1.83 0.41
N GLU A 164 -6.94 2.76 0.65
CA GLU A 164 -6.19 2.84 1.91
C GLU A 164 -7.12 3.03 3.12
N PRO A 165 -8.02 4.05 3.15
CA PRO A 165 -8.99 4.17 4.23
C PRO A 165 -10.01 3.03 4.26
N GLU A 166 -10.46 2.49 3.11
CA GLU A 166 -11.38 1.35 3.07
C GLU A 166 -10.80 0.13 3.76
N ILE A 167 -9.59 -0.28 3.38
CA ILE A 167 -8.91 -1.44 3.99
C ILE A 167 -8.74 -1.21 5.49
N THR A 168 -8.26 -0.02 5.89
CA THR A 168 -8.02 0.32 7.29
C THR A 168 -9.30 0.19 8.12
N VAL A 169 -10.40 0.82 7.69
CA VAL A 169 -11.66 0.82 8.44
C VAL A 169 -12.28 -0.59 8.48
N LYS A 170 -12.30 -1.30 7.36
CA LYS A 170 -12.90 -2.65 7.31
C LYS A 170 -12.12 -3.66 8.15
N LEU A 171 -10.79 -3.59 8.19
CA LEU A 171 -9.97 -4.46 9.02
C LEU A 171 -10.01 -4.09 10.49
N ALA A 172 -10.09 -2.80 10.83
CA ALA A 172 -10.24 -2.33 12.22
C ALA A 172 -11.52 -2.85 12.91
N LYS A 173 -12.60 -3.11 12.14
CA LYS A 173 -13.83 -3.72 12.66
C LYS A 173 -13.67 -5.19 13.05
N LYS A 174 -12.54 -5.80 12.73
CA LYS A 174 -12.24 -7.18 13.08
C LYS A 174 -11.27 -7.22 14.26
N LYS A 175 -11.30 -8.30 15.02
CA LYS A 175 -10.39 -8.49 16.17
C LYS A 175 -9.01 -8.93 15.65
N LEU A 176 -8.27 -8.01 15.02
CA LEU A 176 -6.97 -8.25 14.41
C LEU A 176 -5.87 -7.50 15.18
N ILE A 177 -4.66 -8.01 15.11
CA ILE A 177 -3.48 -7.44 15.77
C ILE A 177 -2.76 -6.52 14.79
N PHE A 178 -2.77 -5.21 15.11
CA PHE A 178 -2.13 -4.17 14.31
C PHE A 178 -0.80 -3.74 14.92
N TYR A 179 0.18 -3.54 14.05
CA TYR A 179 1.47 -2.93 14.37
C TYR A 179 1.80 -1.81 13.40
N GLU A 180 2.68 -0.92 13.80
CA GLU A 180 3.22 0.13 12.94
C GLU A 180 4.74 0.20 13.11
N VAL A 181 5.48 0.29 12.00
CA VAL A 181 6.94 0.32 11.98
C VAL A 181 7.46 1.50 11.16
N PRO A 182 8.65 2.06 11.48
CA PRO A 182 9.24 3.13 10.68
C PRO A 182 9.74 2.60 9.33
N ILE A 183 9.46 3.33 8.26
CA ILE A 183 9.96 3.04 6.92
C ILE A 183 10.68 4.22 6.28
N SER A 184 11.49 3.93 5.28
CA SER A 184 12.09 4.95 4.40
C SER A 184 11.06 5.40 3.36
N TYR A 185 11.03 6.70 3.07
CA TYR A 185 10.12 7.25 2.07
C TYR A 185 10.78 8.39 1.30
N GLU A 186 10.82 8.26 -0.01
CA GLU A 186 11.39 9.24 -0.94
C GLU A 186 10.28 9.81 -1.83
N GLY A 187 9.40 10.63 -1.23
CA GLY A 187 8.27 11.20 -1.95
C GLY A 187 8.69 12.06 -3.13
N ARG A 188 7.96 11.97 -4.23
CA ARG A 188 8.18 12.77 -5.44
C ARG A 188 7.66 14.19 -5.29
N SER A 189 8.27 15.13 -6.00
CA SER A 189 7.74 16.47 -6.21
C SER A 189 6.59 16.46 -7.24
N TYR A 190 5.89 17.59 -7.39
CA TYR A 190 4.88 17.74 -8.44
C TYR A 190 5.49 17.65 -9.86
N GLU A 191 6.71 18.14 -10.03
CA GLU A 191 7.47 18.06 -11.28
C GLU A 191 7.84 16.60 -11.62
N GLU A 192 8.05 15.77 -10.59
CA GLU A 192 8.32 14.34 -10.71
C GLU A 192 7.03 13.49 -10.85
N GLY A 193 5.86 14.12 -11.04
CA GLY A 193 4.61 13.44 -11.37
C GLY A 193 3.74 13.03 -10.17
N LYS A 194 3.82 13.72 -9.03
CA LYS A 194 2.92 13.48 -7.89
C LYS A 194 1.47 13.72 -8.28
N LYS A 195 0.60 12.72 -8.07
CA LYS A 195 -0.80 12.71 -8.55
C LYS A 195 -1.84 13.10 -7.49
N ILE A 196 -1.49 13.06 -6.21
CA ILE A 196 -2.43 13.29 -5.09
C ILE A 196 -2.91 14.75 -5.08
N ARG A 197 -4.22 14.96 -5.01
CA ARG A 197 -4.90 16.27 -5.03
C ARG A 197 -5.83 16.41 -3.82
N LEU A 198 -6.27 17.64 -3.50
CA LEU A 198 -7.22 17.91 -2.41
C LEU A 198 -8.52 17.10 -2.49
N LYS A 199 -9.00 16.81 -3.71
CA LYS A 199 -10.19 15.95 -3.90
C LYS A 199 -10.01 14.55 -3.34
N ASP A 200 -8.78 14.03 -3.32
CA ASP A 200 -8.49 12.70 -2.81
C ASP A 200 -8.62 12.67 -1.27
N ALA A 201 -8.30 13.78 -0.59
CA ALA A 201 -8.54 13.93 0.84
C ALA A 201 -10.04 13.91 1.18
N PHE A 202 -10.88 14.60 0.41
CA PHE A 202 -12.34 14.53 0.58
C PHE A 202 -12.90 13.12 0.33
N SER A 203 -12.36 12.44 -0.68
CA SER A 203 -12.70 11.03 -0.96
C SER A 203 -12.33 10.13 0.23
N ALA A 204 -11.16 10.31 0.83
CA ALA A 204 -10.72 9.55 1.99
C ALA A 204 -11.65 9.76 3.20
N VAL A 205 -12.02 11.01 3.52
CA VAL A 205 -12.99 11.32 4.58
C VAL A 205 -14.33 10.62 4.32
N PHE A 206 -14.84 10.71 3.08
CA PHE A 206 -16.08 10.04 2.70
C PHE A 206 -15.99 8.52 2.87
N CYS A 207 -14.87 7.90 2.45
CA CYS A 207 -14.64 6.46 2.61
C CYS A 207 -14.59 6.07 4.09
N ILE A 208 -13.90 6.83 4.95
CA ILE A 208 -13.87 6.56 6.39
C ILE A 208 -15.30 6.56 6.96
N LEU A 209 -16.09 7.59 6.69
CA LEU A 209 -17.49 7.67 7.17
C LEU A 209 -18.36 6.55 6.61
N LYS A 210 -18.28 6.30 5.30
CA LYS A 210 -19.06 5.27 4.60
C LYS A 210 -18.85 3.90 5.24
N TYR A 211 -17.60 3.51 5.44
CA TYR A 211 -17.27 2.18 5.93
C TYR A 211 -17.28 2.07 7.46
N SER A 212 -17.20 3.18 8.19
CA SER A 212 -17.32 3.16 9.66
C SER A 212 -18.76 3.07 10.11
N ILE A 213 -19.66 3.84 9.49
CA ILE A 213 -21.04 4.06 9.97
C ILE A 213 -22.04 3.17 9.22
N PHE A 214 -21.92 3.07 7.90
CA PHE A 214 -22.97 2.49 7.05
C PHE A 214 -22.70 1.06 6.58
N LYS A 215 -21.53 0.51 6.77
CA LYS A 215 -21.10 -0.84 6.39
C LYS A 215 -20.22 -1.48 7.45
#